data_33a1bf25151fd80878b1f3aa76198425
#
_entry.id   33a1bf25151fd80878b1f3aa76198425
#
_cell.length_a   1.000
_cell.length_b   1.000
_cell.length_c   1.000
_cell.angle_alpha   90.00
_cell.angle_beta   90.00
_cell.angle_gamma   90.00
#
_symmetry.space_group_name_H-M   'P 1'
#
loop_
_entity.id
_entity.type
_entity.pdbx_description
1 polymer ?
#
loop_
_entity_poly.entity_id
_entity_poly.type
_entity_poly.pdbx_seq_one_letter_code
_entity_poly.pdbx_strand_id
1 'polypeptide(L)'
;MHSLRQRLARDEGFTLIELLVVLLIIGILLSIAIPSYLGIEKKAEETAAMSDVRAAVPDAEAFYSDVGSYTGMTATTLHNTYDTGLVISSSGSPGVVSAIPSHIDSQQFCVSAVDTGHWAYIAGPAGSVVNATTATSNPCSGF
;
A
#
# COMPACT_ATOMS: atom_id res chain seq x y z
N MET A 1 -52.63 4.96 36.47
CA MET A 1 -52.24 4.85 35.05
C MET A 1 -52.10 6.19 34.34
N HIS A 2 -52.01 7.34 35.00
CA HIS A 2 -51.89 8.68 34.42
C HIS A 2 -50.45 9.20 34.22
N SER A 3 -49.46 8.60 34.84
CA SER A 3 -48.07 9.13 34.83
C SER A 3 -47.21 8.74 33.63
N LEU A 4 -47.61 7.72 32.88
CA LEU A 4 -46.86 7.29 31.66
C LEU A 4 -47.17 8.11 30.43
N ARG A 5 -48.35 8.74 30.33
CA ARG A 5 -48.74 9.59 29.21
C ARG A 5 -48.10 10.98 29.23
N GLN A 6 -47.67 11.47 30.38
CA GLN A 6 -47.00 12.78 30.48
C GLN A 6 -45.51 12.77 30.12
N ARG A 7 -44.87 11.62 29.99
CA ARG A 7 -43.46 11.50 29.59
C ARG A 7 -43.27 11.45 28.08
N LEU A 8 -44.32 11.15 27.33
CA LEU A 8 -44.30 11.11 25.86
C LEU A 8 -44.66 12.47 25.17
N ALA A 9 -44.97 13.50 25.96
CA ALA A 9 -45.36 14.82 25.43
C ALA A 9 -44.21 15.85 25.41
N ARG A 10 -42.97 15.42 25.56
CA ARG A 10 -41.79 16.26 25.32
C ARG A 10 -41.10 15.82 24.01
N ASP A 11 -41.83 15.81 22.93
CA ASP A 11 -41.28 15.89 21.60
C ASP A 11 -40.87 17.35 21.35
N GLU A 12 -39.74 17.75 21.92
CA GLU A 12 -39.03 18.97 21.53
C GLU A 12 -38.48 18.69 20.11
N GLY A 13 -39.28 18.97 19.11
CA GLY A 13 -38.88 18.81 17.73
C GLY A 13 -37.68 19.72 17.41
N PHE A 14 -36.67 19.20 16.70
CA PHE A 14 -35.57 19.98 16.17
C PHE A 14 -36.07 21.12 15.30
N THR A 15 -35.51 22.31 15.48
CA THR A 15 -35.81 23.44 14.63
C THR A 15 -35.11 23.30 13.27
N LEU A 16 -35.74 23.80 12.21
CA LEU A 16 -35.17 23.77 10.87
C LEU A 16 -33.80 24.51 10.81
N ILE A 17 -33.66 25.59 11.58
CA ILE A 17 -32.44 26.38 11.66
C ILE A 17 -31.31 25.62 12.36
N GLU A 18 -31.61 24.82 13.37
CA GLU A 18 -30.63 24.01 14.10
C GLU A 18 -30.00 22.96 13.17
N LEU A 19 -30.82 22.33 12.34
CA LEU A 19 -30.34 21.37 11.35
C LEU A 19 -29.55 22.06 10.23
N LEU A 20 -29.96 23.25 9.80
CA LEU A 20 -29.27 24.03 8.77
C LEU A 20 -27.90 24.47 9.23
N VAL A 21 -27.74 24.95 10.48
CA VAL A 21 -26.44 25.37 11.03
C VAL A 21 -25.50 24.20 11.17
N VAL A 22 -25.98 23.04 11.59
CA VAL A 22 -25.16 21.82 11.69
C VAL A 22 -24.63 21.40 10.32
N LEU A 23 -25.50 21.38 9.29
CA LEU A 23 -25.08 21.05 7.93
C LEU A 23 -24.05 22.06 7.37
N LEU A 24 -24.22 23.35 7.69
CA LEU A 24 -23.27 24.39 7.30
C LEU A 24 -21.89 24.14 7.91
N ILE A 25 -21.83 23.86 9.22
CA ILE A 25 -20.57 23.60 9.92
C ILE A 25 -19.89 22.35 9.37
N ILE A 26 -20.63 21.24 9.18
CA ILE A 26 -20.10 20.01 8.59
C ILE A 26 -19.56 20.28 7.18
N GLY A 27 -20.29 21.05 6.36
CA GLY A 27 -19.85 21.40 5.01
C GLY A 27 -18.51 22.14 4.99
N ILE A 28 -18.32 23.11 5.89
CA ILE A 28 -17.05 23.84 6.02
C ILE A 28 -15.91 22.90 6.48
N LEU A 29 -16.15 22.05 7.47
CA LEU A 29 -15.15 21.12 7.97
C LEU A 29 -14.74 20.09 6.89
N LEU A 30 -15.69 19.54 6.15
CA LEU A 30 -15.42 18.59 5.07
C LEU A 30 -14.66 19.23 3.91
N SER A 31 -14.88 20.49 3.61
CA SER A 31 -14.15 21.19 2.53
C SER A 31 -12.64 21.23 2.75
N ILE A 32 -12.19 21.23 4.00
CA ILE A 32 -10.77 21.22 4.39
C ILE A 32 -10.26 19.78 4.59
N ALA A 33 -11.11 18.91 5.16
CA ALA A 33 -10.70 17.55 5.54
C ALA A 33 -10.48 16.65 4.32
N ILE A 34 -11.34 16.74 3.29
CA ILE A 34 -11.25 15.84 2.13
C ILE A 34 -9.94 15.96 1.36
N PRO A 35 -9.45 17.16 0.97
CA PRO A 35 -8.17 17.27 0.25
C PRO A 35 -6.98 16.75 1.07
N SER A 36 -6.99 16.99 2.38
CA SER A 36 -5.94 16.51 3.28
C SER A 36 -5.92 14.98 3.39
N TYR A 37 -7.08 14.36 3.46
CA TYR A 37 -7.22 12.90 3.56
C TYR A 37 -6.66 12.18 2.33
N LEU A 38 -7.00 12.64 1.12
CA LEU A 38 -6.53 12.05 -0.14
C LEU A 38 -4.99 12.10 -0.28
N GLY A 39 -4.35 13.14 0.26
CA GLY A 39 -2.90 13.25 0.26
C GLY A 39 -2.21 12.24 1.19
N ILE A 40 -2.83 11.96 2.34
CA ILE A 40 -2.33 10.98 3.31
C ILE A 40 -2.49 9.54 2.80
N GLU A 41 -3.63 9.24 2.17
CA GLU A 41 -3.91 7.93 1.60
C GLU A 41 -2.85 7.54 0.55
N LYS A 42 -2.57 8.40 -0.42
CA LYS A 42 -1.52 8.16 -1.43
C LYS A 42 -0.15 7.90 -0.80
N LYS A 43 0.20 8.69 0.20
CA LYS A 43 1.49 8.52 0.88
C LYS A 43 1.58 7.22 1.68
N ALA A 44 0.46 6.73 2.19
CA ALA A 44 0.40 5.44 2.87
C ALA A 44 0.64 4.28 1.87
N GLU A 45 0.01 4.33 0.69
CA GLU A 45 0.19 3.35 -0.39
C GLU A 45 1.64 3.32 -0.89
N GLU A 46 2.25 4.49 -1.14
CA GLU A 46 3.67 4.60 -1.50
C GLU A 46 4.58 3.97 -0.44
N THR A 47 4.29 4.24 0.83
CA THR A 47 5.07 3.70 1.94
C THR A 47 4.90 2.19 2.08
N ALA A 48 3.70 1.67 1.84
CA ALA A 48 3.42 0.24 1.84
C ALA A 48 4.24 -0.48 0.76
N ALA A 49 4.20 0.00 -0.49
CA ALA A 49 4.99 -0.56 -1.58
C ALA A 49 6.51 -0.54 -1.27
N MET A 50 7.01 0.55 -0.70
CA MET A 50 8.42 0.64 -0.29
C MET A 50 8.76 -0.34 0.86
N SER A 51 7.81 -0.59 1.77
CA SER A 51 7.99 -1.56 2.86
C SER A 51 8.08 -2.98 2.32
N ASP A 52 7.22 -3.33 1.38
CA ASP A 52 7.21 -4.67 0.77
C ASP A 52 8.51 -4.97 0.01
N VAL A 53 9.03 -3.98 -0.74
CA VAL A 53 10.34 -4.12 -1.40
C VAL A 53 11.44 -4.34 -0.37
N ARG A 54 11.44 -3.60 0.76
CA ARG A 54 12.45 -3.77 1.80
C ARG A 54 12.36 -5.13 2.49
N ALA A 55 11.16 -5.65 2.65
CA ALA A 55 10.95 -6.97 3.25
C ALA A 55 11.55 -8.08 2.37
N ALA A 56 11.51 -7.95 1.05
CA ALA A 56 12.02 -8.95 0.12
C ALA A 56 13.54 -8.94 -0.06
N VAL A 57 14.25 -7.88 0.36
CA VAL A 57 15.71 -7.77 0.20
C VAL A 57 16.47 -8.86 0.96
N PRO A 58 16.21 -9.11 2.26
CA PRO A 58 16.89 -10.18 3.00
C PRO A 58 16.68 -11.56 2.37
N ASP A 59 15.50 -11.81 1.82
CA ASP A 59 15.19 -13.09 1.17
C ASP A 59 15.95 -13.25 -0.14
N ALA A 60 16.10 -12.18 -0.91
CA ALA A 60 16.93 -12.17 -2.10
C ALA A 60 18.42 -12.42 -1.78
N GLU A 61 18.92 -11.83 -0.70
CA GLU A 61 20.30 -12.07 -0.23
C GLU A 61 20.49 -13.51 0.29
N ALA A 62 19.49 -14.06 0.98
CA ALA A 62 19.48 -15.45 1.42
C ALA A 62 19.49 -16.40 0.22
N PHE A 63 18.69 -16.13 -0.80
CA PHE A 63 18.71 -16.88 -2.06
C PHE A 63 20.12 -16.89 -2.69
N TYR A 64 20.76 -15.72 -2.76
CA TYR A 64 22.13 -15.63 -3.30
C TYR A 64 23.14 -16.41 -2.46
N SER A 65 23.00 -16.38 -1.14
CA SER A 65 23.87 -17.11 -0.23
C SER A 65 23.80 -18.63 -0.45
N ASP A 66 22.61 -19.14 -0.78
CA ASP A 66 22.37 -20.57 -1.01
C ASP A 66 22.76 -21.03 -2.42
N VAL A 67 22.49 -20.21 -3.43
CA VAL A 67 22.62 -20.58 -4.85
C VAL A 67 23.91 -20.03 -5.47
N GLY A 68 24.48 -18.97 -4.92
CA GLY A 68 25.64 -18.26 -5.45
C GLY A 68 25.34 -17.40 -6.68
N SER A 69 24.07 -17.22 -7.01
CA SER A 69 23.59 -16.46 -8.16
C SER A 69 22.14 -16.04 -7.95
N TYR A 70 21.73 -14.88 -8.47
CA TYR A 70 20.33 -14.49 -8.49
C TYR A 70 19.55 -15.10 -9.67
N THR A 71 20.23 -15.81 -10.58
CA THR A 71 19.58 -16.43 -11.74
C THR A 71 18.51 -17.42 -11.29
N GLY A 72 17.28 -17.26 -11.78
CA GLY A 72 16.14 -18.12 -11.41
C GLY A 72 15.42 -17.72 -10.12
N MET A 73 15.84 -16.64 -9.46
CA MET A 73 15.08 -16.07 -8.33
C MET A 73 13.73 -15.59 -8.80
N THR A 74 12.67 -15.96 -8.11
CA THR A 74 11.30 -15.50 -8.36
C THR A 74 10.63 -15.12 -7.05
N ALA A 75 9.59 -14.28 -7.09
CA ALA A 75 8.80 -13.95 -5.90
C ALA A 75 8.22 -15.22 -5.24
N THR A 76 7.78 -16.17 -6.04
CA THR A 76 7.28 -17.47 -5.57
C THR A 76 8.34 -18.28 -4.85
N THR A 77 9.57 -18.28 -5.36
CA THR A 77 10.69 -18.98 -4.70
C THR A 77 11.04 -18.33 -3.37
N LEU A 78 11.09 -16.98 -3.32
CA LEU A 78 11.35 -16.25 -2.09
C LEU A 78 10.27 -16.55 -1.05
N HIS A 79 8.99 -16.47 -1.41
CA HIS A 79 7.88 -16.77 -0.51
C HIS A 79 7.90 -18.21 0.01
N ASN A 80 8.08 -19.20 -0.85
CA ASN A 80 7.95 -20.60 -0.46
C ASN A 80 9.15 -21.12 0.34
N THR A 81 10.34 -20.54 0.13
CA THR A 81 11.58 -21.10 0.65
C THR A 81 12.18 -20.27 1.77
N TYR A 82 12.08 -18.93 1.69
CA TYR A 82 12.78 -18.03 2.61
C TYR A 82 11.83 -17.32 3.57
N ASP A 83 10.74 -16.75 3.09
CA ASP A 83 9.75 -16.07 3.93
C ASP A 83 8.31 -16.29 3.46
N THR A 84 7.60 -17.19 4.13
CA THR A 84 6.18 -17.46 3.86
C THR A 84 5.26 -16.29 4.21
N GLY A 85 5.75 -15.28 4.92
CA GLY A 85 5.05 -14.03 5.20
C GLY A 85 5.13 -13.02 4.06
N LEU A 86 6.02 -13.23 3.08
CA LEU A 86 6.16 -12.33 1.95
C LEU A 86 4.90 -12.34 1.09
N VAL A 87 4.25 -11.21 0.92
CA VAL A 87 3.05 -11.11 0.11
C VAL A 87 3.41 -11.08 -1.37
N ILE A 88 2.97 -12.08 -2.11
CA ILE A 88 3.14 -12.12 -3.58
C ILE A 88 1.90 -11.53 -4.22
N SER A 89 2.07 -10.51 -5.04
CA SER A 89 0.98 -9.94 -5.82
C SER A 89 0.92 -10.53 -7.22
N SER A 90 -0.29 -10.87 -7.63
CA SER A 90 -0.63 -11.05 -9.04
C SER A 90 -1.18 -9.73 -9.56
N SER A 91 -0.44 -9.08 -10.45
CA SER A 91 -0.92 -7.96 -11.30
C SER A 91 -1.96 -7.01 -10.65
N GLY A 92 -1.50 -5.99 -9.96
CA GLY A 92 -2.36 -4.89 -9.49
C GLY A 92 -2.91 -4.99 -8.06
N SER A 93 -2.66 -6.09 -7.35
CA SER A 93 -2.98 -6.21 -5.91
C SER A 93 -1.76 -5.81 -5.06
N PRO A 94 -1.96 -5.30 -3.82
CA PRO A 94 -0.84 -5.00 -2.94
C PRO A 94 0.08 -6.18 -2.71
N GLY A 95 1.39 -5.95 -2.71
CA GLY A 95 2.39 -6.94 -2.41
C GLY A 95 3.61 -6.90 -3.34
N VAL A 96 4.58 -7.76 -3.10
CA VAL A 96 5.76 -7.93 -3.96
C VAL A 96 5.33 -8.57 -5.28
N VAL A 97 5.32 -7.80 -6.34
CA VAL A 97 4.76 -8.23 -7.64
C VAL A 97 5.73 -9.09 -8.42
N SER A 98 6.99 -8.89 -8.23
CA SER A 98 7.97 -9.59 -9.03
C SER A 98 9.37 -9.40 -8.49
N ALA A 99 9.96 -10.47 -8.03
CA ALA A 99 11.38 -10.64 -8.18
C ALA A 99 11.58 -11.12 -9.62
N ILE A 100 11.68 -10.22 -10.58
CA ILE A 100 12.01 -10.62 -11.93
C ILE A 100 13.48 -10.34 -12.16
N PRO A 101 14.21 -11.39 -12.42
CA PRO A 101 15.39 -11.33 -13.22
C PRO A 101 14.99 -11.26 -14.69
N SER A 102 14.66 -10.12 -15.24
CA SER A 102 14.53 -10.06 -16.70
C SER A 102 15.82 -9.62 -17.39
N HIS A 103 16.81 -9.14 -16.65
CA HIS A 103 18.20 -8.90 -17.15
C HIS A 103 19.15 -8.93 -15.97
N ILE A 104 19.15 -10.03 -15.22
CA ILE A 104 20.04 -10.17 -14.12
C ILE A 104 21.22 -11.00 -14.58
N ASP A 105 22.36 -10.36 -14.53
CA ASP A 105 23.63 -10.99 -14.26
C ASP A 105 23.47 -11.95 -13.07
N SER A 106 24.34 -12.95 -13.00
CA SER A 106 24.43 -13.80 -11.81
C SER A 106 24.61 -13.05 -10.47
N GLN A 107 24.85 -11.73 -10.49
CA GLN A 107 25.20 -10.89 -9.35
C GLN A 107 24.25 -9.71 -9.09
N GLN A 108 23.23 -9.50 -9.88
CA GLN A 108 22.29 -8.40 -9.68
C GLN A 108 20.85 -8.90 -9.62
N PHE A 109 19.99 -8.22 -8.87
CA PHE A 109 18.56 -8.49 -8.80
C PHE A 109 17.75 -7.21 -8.87
N CYS A 110 16.51 -7.31 -9.29
CA CYS A 110 15.52 -6.25 -9.17
C CYS A 110 14.26 -6.81 -8.52
N VAL A 111 13.84 -6.19 -7.43
CA VAL A 111 12.58 -6.49 -6.75
C VAL A 111 11.68 -5.29 -6.82
N SER A 112 10.44 -5.47 -7.21
CA SER A 112 9.44 -4.43 -7.25
C SER A 112 8.19 -4.84 -6.50
N ALA A 113 7.52 -3.88 -5.89
CA ALA A 113 6.21 -4.04 -5.28
C ALA A 113 5.26 -2.97 -5.79
N VAL A 114 3.96 -3.27 -5.76
CA VAL A 114 2.92 -2.32 -6.10
C VAL A 114 1.85 -2.33 -5.00
N ASP A 115 1.38 -1.15 -4.64
CA ASP A 115 0.18 -0.98 -3.83
C ASP A 115 -0.73 0.03 -4.51
N THR A 116 -1.96 -0.38 -4.84
CA THR A 116 -3.00 0.43 -5.51
C THR A 116 -2.51 1.28 -6.69
N GLY A 117 -1.51 0.78 -7.45
CA GLY A 117 -0.91 1.47 -8.59
C GLY A 117 0.33 2.32 -8.28
N HIS A 118 0.77 2.35 -7.02
CA HIS A 118 2.03 2.97 -6.60
C HIS A 118 3.14 1.93 -6.57
N TRP A 119 4.14 2.11 -7.41
CA TRP A 119 5.28 1.20 -7.53
C TRP A 119 6.45 1.65 -6.69
N ALA A 120 7.12 0.68 -6.07
CA ALA A 120 8.46 0.84 -5.53
C ALA A 120 9.35 -0.29 -6.06
N TYR A 121 10.66 -0.05 -6.14
CA TYR A 121 11.61 -1.09 -6.56
C TYR A 121 12.98 -0.87 -5.93
N ILE A 122 13.77 -1.92 -5.92
CA ILE A 122 15.20 -1.90 -5.63
C ILE A 122 15.92 -2.73 -6.67
N ALA A 123 17.04 -2.19 -7.16
CA ALA A 123 18.00 -2.94 -7.96
C ALA A 123 19.22 -3.21 -7.08
N GLY A 124 19.46 -4.48 -6.76
CA GLY A 124 20.48 -4.90 -5.79
C GLY A 124 21.76 -5.43 -6.43
N PRO A 125 22.74 -5.79 -5.58
CA PRO A 125 22.72 -5.88 -4.13
C PRO A 125 22.98 -4.57 -3.36
N ALA A 126 23.44 -3.50 -3.99
CA ALA A 126 23.84 -2.27 -3.30
C ALA A 126 22.90 -1.07 -3.55
N GLY A 127 21.72 -1.33 -4.10
CA GLY A 127 20.75 -0.29 -4.44
C GLY A 127 20.01 0.29 -3.23
N SER A 128 19.33 1.41 -3.45
CA SER A 128 18.35 1.96 -2.52
C SER A 128 16.94 1.75 -3.06
N VAL A 129 15.97 1.64 -2.16
CA VAL A 129 14.57 1.56 -2.57
C VAL A 129 14.15 2.88 -3.21
N VAL A 130 13.63 2.79 -4.42
CA VAL A 130 13.16 3.93 -5.21
C VAL A 130 11.63 3.88 -5.31
N ASN A 131 11.01 5.02 -5.06
CA ASN A 131 9.59 5.21 -5.30
C ASN A 131 9.37 5.53 -6.79
N ALA A 132 8.56 4.74 -7.46
CA ALA A 132 8.25 4.85 -8.88
C ALA A 132 6.76 5.16 -9.10
N THR A 133 6.22 6.14 -8.38
CA THR A 133 4.80 6.56 -8.41
C THR A 133 4.25 6.90 -9.78
N THR A 134 5.10 7.18 -10.75
CA THR A 134 4.69 7.47 -12.15
C THR A 134 4.80 6.27 -13.09
N ALA A 135 5.27 5.13 -12.58
CA ALA A 135 5.37 3.93 -13.40
C ALA A 135 3.98 3.33 -13.66
N THR A 136 3.64 3.15 -14.93
CA THR A 136 2.40 2.49 -15.36
C THR A 136 2.56 0.97 -15.51
N SER A 137 3.77 0.46 -15.32
CA SER A 137 4.15 -0.94 -15.43
C SER A 137 5.28 -1.26 -14.46
N ASN A 138 5.53 -2.56 -14.26
CA ASN A 138 6.61 -3.03 -13.40
C ASN A 138 7.96 -2.37 -13.77
N PRO A 139 8.56 -1.58 -12.87
CA PRO A 139 9.82 -0.90 -13.14
C PRO A 139 11.02 -1.85 -13.37
N CYS A 140 10.94 -3.08 -12.87
CA CYS A 140 11.97 -4.09 -13.11
C CYS A 140 11.91 -4.71 -14.51
N SER A 141 10.89 -4.44 -15.32
CA SER A 141 10.77 -4.99 -16.69
C SER A 141 11.73 -4.39 -17.70
N GLY A 142 12.44 -3.32 -17.34
CA GLY A 142 13.39 -2.61 -18.19
C GLY A 142 14.87 -2.78 -17.83
N PHE A 143 15.15 -3.63 -16.84
CA PHE A 143 16.53 -3.96 -16.41
C PHE A 143 17.03 -5.20 -17.10
#